data_22d4ca06a0d54f2091c2b43011658d7e
#
_entry.id   22d4ca06a0d54f2091c2b43011658d7e
#
_cell.length_a   1.000
_cell.length_b   1.000
_cell.length_c   1.000
_cell.angle_alpha   90.00
_cell.angle_beta   90.00
_cell.angle_gamma   90.00
#
_symmetry.space_group_name_H-M   'P 1'
#
loop_
_entity.id
_entity.type
_entity.pdbx_description
1 polymer ?
#
loop_
_entity_poly.entity_id
_entity_poly.type
_entity_poly.pdbx_seq_one_letter_code
_entity_poly.pdbx_strand_id
1 'polypeptide(L)'
;RLFTSESVTEGHPDKIADQVSDAILDAILKDDPNARVACETTVTTGMALIAGEISTTTYVDIPKVVRETIKEIGYTRAKYGYDYETMAILTAIDEQSPDIAQGVDKALEYRDKDSEEEIEATGAGDQGLMFGYATNETETYMPLAIYLSHQLAKRLSDVRKDGTLNYLRPDGKVQVTVEYDENDNPVRIDTIVVSTQHAEDVTLEQIQEDIKAHVIYPTVPENLINEQTKFYINPTGRFVIRSEERRVGK
;
A
#
# COMPACT_ATOMS: atom_id res chain seq x y z
N ARG A 1 -4.28 -3.95 28.08
CA ARG A 1 -4.65 -2.89 27.14
C ARG A 1 -5.00 -3.46 25.76
N LEU A 2 -5.78 -2.70 24.97
CA LEU A 2 -6.02 -3.01 23.56
C LEU A 2 -5.17 -2.11 22.68
N PHE A 3 -4.65 -2.69 21.56
CA PHE A 3 -3.94 -1.96 20.53
C PHE A 3 -4.41 -2.42 19.15
N THR A 4 -4.65 -1.48 18.25
CA THR A 4 -5.22 -1.76 16.92
C THR A 4 -4.31 -1.24 15.83
N SER A 5 -4.16 -2.04 14.79
CA SER A 5 -3.53 -1.65 13.53
C SER A 5 -4.37 -2.09 12.34
N GLU A 6 -4.16 -1.45 11.20
CA GLU A 6 -4.86 -1.77 9.97
C GLU A 6 -3.91 -1.84 8.78
N SER A 7 -4.33 -2.55 7.76
CA SER A 7 -3.65 -2.65 6.47
C SER A 7 -4.67 -2.74 5.34
N VAL A 8 -4.24 -2.41 4.15
CA VAL A 8 -5.08 -2.42 2.94
C VAL A 8 -4.51 -3.36 1.89
N THR A 9 -5.38 -3.86 1.02
CA THR A 9 -4.97 -4.66 -0.13
C THR A 9 -4.44 -3.77 -1.26
N GLU A 10 -3.80 -4.39 -2.24
CA GLU A 10 -3.19 -3.72 -3.40
C GLU A 10 -4.17 -2.87 -4.22
N GLY A 11 -5.47 -3.18 -4.19
CA GLY A 11 -6.51 -2.44 -4.92
C GLY A 11 -7.19 -1.33 -4.12
N HIS A 12 -6.78 -1.10 -2.86
CA HIS A 12 -7.24 0.07 -2.11
C HIS A 12 -6.64 1.35 -2.72
N PRO A 13 -7.37 2.47 -2.80
CA PRO A 13 -6.89 3.72 -3.40
C PRO A 13 -5.52 4.19 -2.90
N ASP A 14 -5.26 4.14 -1.60
CA ASP A 14 -3.96 4.51 -1.03
C ASP A 14 -2.83 3.63 -1.59
N LYS A 15 -3.06 2.31 -1.65
CA LYS A 15 -2.06 1.37 -2.14
C LYS A 15 -1.88 1.41 -3.66
N ILE A 16 -2.93 1.73 -4.41
CA ILE A 16 -2.83 1.99 -5.84
C ILE A 16 -1.90 3.18 -6.08
N ALA A 17 -2.10 4.28 -5.34
CA ALA A 17 -1.28 5.49 -5.49
C ALA A 17 0.19 5.21 -5.18
N ASP A 18 0.49 4.51 -4.06
CA ASP A 18 1.84 4.08 -3.72
C ASP A 18 2.48 3.24 -4.83
N GLN A 19 1.79 2.19 -5.28
CA GLN A 19 2.32 1.26 -6.29
C GLN A 19 2.57 1.95 -7.63
N VAL A 20 1.73 2.90 -8.02
CA VAL A 20 1.92 3.65 -9.26
C VAL A 20 3.13 4.57 -9.15
N SER A 21 3.28 5.30 -8.05
CA SER A 21 4.45 6.16 -7.82
C SER A 21 5.74 5.34 -7.78
N ASP A 22 5.76 4.22 -7.08
CA ASP A 22 6.88 3.29 -6.99
C ASP A 22 7.24 2.67 -8.35
N ALA A 23 6.24 2.26 -9.15
CA ALA A 23 6.47 1.68 -10.47
C ALA A 23 7.10 2.69 -11.45
N ILE A 24 6.73 3.96 -11.35
CA ILE A 24 7.34 5.04 -12.15
C ILE A 24 8.78 5.27 -11.68
N LEU A 25 9.02 5.32 -10.37
CA LEU A 25 10.36 5.43 -9.79
C LEU A 25 11.26 4.28 -10.25
N ASP A 26 10.80 3.04 -10.13
CA ASP A 26 11.53 1.86 -10.56
C ASP A 26 11.88 1.88 -12.05
N ALA A 27 10.93 2.30 -12.89
CA ALA A 27 11.13 2.39 -14.33
C ALA A 27 12.21 3.43 -14.70
N ILE A 28 12.31 4.53 -13.94
CA ILE A 28 13.31 5.57 -14.14
C ILE A 28 14.67 5.10 -13.63
N LEU A 29 14.75 4.63 -12.37
CA LEU A 29 16.01 4.24 -11.74
C LEU A 29 16.68 3.04 -12.41
N LYS A 30 15.92 2.23 -13.12
CA LYS A 30 16.46 1.12 -13.90
C LYS A 30 17.49 1.56 -14.96
N ASP A 31 17.23 2.70 -15.61
CA ASP A 31 18.04 3.22 -16.72
C ASP A 31 18.83 4.48 -16.33
N ASP A 32 18.43 5.17 -15.27
CA ASP A 32 19.10 6.35 -14.70
C ASP A 32 19.14 6.27 -13.16
N PRO A 33 20.13 5.59 -12.57
CA PRO A 33 20.25 5.43 -11.11
C PRO A 33 20.44 6.74 -10.34
N ASN A 34 20.84 7.82 -11.02
CA ASN A 34 21.09 9.13 -10.41
C ASN A 34 19.92 10.11 -10.61
N ALA A 35 18.80 9.65 -11.19
CA ALA A 35 17.63 10.48 -11.38
C ALA A 35 17.09 11.05 -10.06
N ARG A 36 16.52 12.26 -10.12
CA ARG A 36 15.77 12.87 -9.04
C ARG A 36 14.28 12.72 -9.35
N VAL A 37 13.56 12.01 -8.50
CA VAL A 37 12.17 11.64 -8.75
C VAL A 37 11.32 11.96 -7.51
N ALA A 38 10.51 13.00 -7.63
CA ALA A 38 9.43 13.33 -6.70
C ALA A 38 8.12 13.13 -7.46
N CYS A 39 7.58 11.92 -7.41
CA CYS A 39 6.42 11.52 -8.20
C CYS A 39 5.24 11.19 -7.28
N GLU A 40 4.21 12.02 -7.36
CA GLU A 40 2.96 11.91 -6.61
C GLU A 40 1.85 11.34 -7.48
N THR A 41 1.00 10.51 -6.90
CA THR A 41 -0.15 9.94 -7.58
C THR A 41 -1.44 10.24 -6.84
N THR A 42 -2.44 10.75 -7.55
CA THR A 42 -3.80 10.90 -7.07
C THR A 42 -4.73 10.01 -7.89
N VAL A 43 -5.58 9.24 -7.21
CA VAL A 43 -6.52 8.33 -7.87
C VAL A 43 -7.95 8.63 -7.47
N THR A 44 -8.86 8.52 -8.44
CA THR A 44 -10.31 8.52 -8.24
C THR A 44 -10.95 7.55 -9.23
N THR A 45 -12.27 7.34 -9.18
CA THR A 45 -12.94 6.41 -10.09
C THR A 45 -12.63 6.71 -11.55
N GLY A 46 -12.03 5.75 -12.25
CA GLY A 46 -11.72 5.84 -13.68
C GLY A 46 -10.57 6.78 -14.05
N MET A 47 -9.81 7.33 -13.09
CA MET A 47 -8.74 8.29 -13.38
C MET A 47 -7.54 8.12 -12.43
N ALA A 48 -6.34 8.34 -12.97
CA ALA A 48 -5.13 8.62 -12.21
C ALA A 48 -4.50 9.94 -12.70
N LEU A 49 -4.08 10.79 -11.76
CA LEU A 49 -3.29 11.98 -12.00
C LEU A 49 -1.90 11.75 -11.42
N ILE A 50 -0.89 11.90 -12.25
CA ILE A 50 0.53 11.80 -11.89
C ILE A 50 1.10 13.21 -11.96
N ALA A 51 1.63 13.68 -10.83
CA ALA A 51 2.17 15.04 -10.73
C ALA A 51 3.49 15.03 -9.95
N GLY A 52 4.30 16.06 -10.09
CA GLY A 52 5.53 16.22 -9.36
C GLY A 52 6.69 16.73 -10.20
N GLU A 53 7.91 16.55 -9.69
CA GLU A 53 9.13 17.01 -10.34
C GLU A 53 10.06 15.81 -10.58
N ILE A 54 10.49 15.67 -11.83
CA ILE A 54 11.40 14.59 -12.26
C ILE A 54 12.53 15.19 -13.09
N SER A 55 13.77 14.95 -12.65
CA SER A 55 14.98 15.26 -13.42
C SER A 55 15.70 13.95 -13.73
N THR A 56 15.72 13.59 -15.01
CA THR A 56 16.32 12.34 -15.48
C THR A 56 16.83 12.46 -16.91
N THR A 57 17.78 11.60 -17.25
CA THR A 57 18.32 11.46 -18.61
C THR A 57 17.60 10.40 -19.44
N THR A 58 16.69 9.63 -18.83
CA THR A 58 15.93 8.59 -19.52
C THR A 58 14.50 9.01 -19.86
N TYR A 59 13.89 8.29 -20.81
CA TYR A 59 12.49 8.44 -21.15
C TYR A 59 11.67 7.28 -20.60
N VAL A 60 10.60 7.58 -19.89
CA VAL A 60 9.62 6.59 -19.39
C VAL A 60 8.23 6.92 -19.92
N ASP A 61 7.56 5.96 -20.52
CA ASP A 61 6.15 6.04 -20.91
C ASP A 61 5.28 5.86 -19.65
N ILE A 62 5.09 6.97 -18.92
CA ILE A 62 4.32 6.99 -17.66
C ILE A 62 2.92 6.39 -17.84
N PRO A 63 2.10 6.76 -18.86
CA PRO A 63 0.80 6.14 -19.07
C PRO A 63 0.85 4.62 -19.21
N LYS A 64 1.86 4.10 -19.89
CA LYS A 64 2.04 2.65 -20.02
C LYS A 64 2.36 1.98 -18.68
N VAL A 65 3.28 2.52 -17.90
CA VAL A 65 3.64 2.02 -16.57
C VAL A 65 2.40 1.99 -15.66
N VAL A 66 1.64 3.08 -15.61
CA VAL A 66 0.41 3.17 -14.83
C VAL A 66 -0.59 2.08 -15.22
N ARG A 67 -0.84 1.89 -16.55
CA ARG A 67 -1.77 0.85 -17.02
C ARG A 67 -1.33 -0.55 -16.65
N GLU A 68 -0.05 -0.85 -16.79
CA GLU A 68 0.51 -2.16 -16.41
C GLU A 68 0.35 -2.42 -14.91
N THR A 69 0.67 -1.45 -14.06
CA THR A 69 0.47 -1.53 -12.60
C THR A 69 -1.01 -1.79 -12.23
N ILE A 70 -1.93 -1.02 -12.80
CA ILE A 70 -3.38 -1.18 -12.54
C ILE A 70 -3.89 -2.54 -13.03
N LYS A 71 -3.36 -3.05 -14.14
CA LYS A 71 -3.66 -4.38 -14.66
C LYS A 71 -3.19 -5.49 -13.71
N GLU A 72 -1.97 -5.39 -13.19
CA GLU A 72 -1.38 -6.35 -12.24
C GLU A 72 -2.14 -6.40 -10.92
N ILE A 73 -2.61 -5.25 -10.43
CA ILE A 73 -3.50 -5.15 -9.28
C ILE A 73 -4.81 -5.93 -9.53
N GLY A 74 -5.29 -5.99 -10.79
CA GLY A 74 -6.46 -6.77 -11.18
C GLY A 74 -7.69 -5.92 -11.56
N TYR A 75 -7.53 -4.64 -11.81
CA TYR A 75 -8.59 -3.77 -12.34
C TYR A 75 -8.67 -3.88 -13.86
N THR A 76 -9.35 -4.91 -14.32
CA THR A 76 -9.46 -5.31 -15.73
C THR A 76 -10.83 -5.05 -16.34
N ARG A 77 -11.76 -4.45 -15.59
CA ARG A 77 -13.13 -4.17 -16.05
C ARG A 77 -13.69 -2.92 -15.38
N ALA A 78 -14.30 -2.04 -16.16
CA ALA A 78 -14.88 -0.77 -15.70
C ALA A 78 -15.87 -0.93 -14.52
N LYS A 79 -16.59 -2.04 -14.45
CA LYS A 79 -17.52 -2.34 -13.35
C LYS A 79 -16.85 -2.53 -11.97
N TYR A 80 -15.51 -2.64 -11.93
CA TYR A 80 -14.76 -2.69 -10.66
C TYR A 80 -14.37 -1.30 -10.15
N GLY A 81 -14.72 -0.24 -10.90
CA GLY A 81 -14.37 1.16 -10.61
C GLY A 81 -13.12 1.64 -11.34
N TYR A 82 -12.28 0.72 -11.84
CA TYR A 82 -11.16 0.94 -12.73
C TYR A 82 -11.14 -0.07 -13.87
N ASP A 83 -10.64 0.39 -15.00
CA ASP A 83 -10.27 -0.45 -16.13
C ASP A 83 -8.95 0.08 -16.68
N TYR A 84 -7.90 -0.72 -16.59
CA TYR A 84 -6.55 -0.33 -17.01
C TYR A 84 -6.48 0.13 -18.48
N GLU A 85 -7.36 -0.37 -19.35
CA GLU A 85 -7.40 -0.01 -20.78
C GLU A 85 -8.05 1.36 -21.01
N THR A 86 -9.14 1.65 -20.28
CA THR A 86 -10.03 2.79 -20.60
C THR A 86 -9.96 3.94 -19.60
N MET A 87 -9.30 3.76 -18.47
CA MET A 87 -9.14 4.83 -17.46
C MET A 87 -8.39 6.04 -18.03
N ALA A 88 -8.73 7.22 -17.55
CA ALA A 88 -7.98 8.43 -17.83
C ALA A 88 -6.66 8.44 -17.04
N ILE A 89 -5.57 8.83 -17.70
CA ILE A 89 -4.28 9.08 -17.09
C ILE A 89 -3.85 10.49 -17.48
N LEU A 90 -3.69 11.34 -16.48
CA LEU A 90 -3.23 12.71 -16.63
C LEU A 90 -1.83 12.83 -16.04
N THR A 91 -0.96 13.57 -16.69
CA THR A 91 0.39 13.85 -16.22
C THR A 91 0.62 15.34 -16.12
N ALA A 92 1.20 15.78 -15.00
CA ALA A 92 1.62 17.14 -14.72
C ALA A 92 3.00 17.07 -14.06
N ILE A 93 4.02 16.77 -14.87
CA ILE A 93 5.40 16.58 -14.42
C ILE A 93 6.24 17.74 -14.94
N ASP A 94 6.96 18.39 -14.03
CA ASP A 94 7.91 19.44 -14.31
C ASP A 94 9.35 18.99 -13.96
N GLU A 95 10.35 19.78 -14.37
CA GLU A 95 11.73 19.60 -13.91
C GLU A 95 11.88 20.20 -12.51
N GLN A 96 12.78 19.62 -11.69
CA GLN A 96 13.08 20.14 -10.36
C GLN A 96 13.60 21.59 -10.44
N SER A 97 13.09 22.47 -9.55
CA SER A 97 13.56 23.84 -9.45
C SER A 97 15.08 23.89 -9.17
N PRO A 98 15.84 24.70 -9.92
CA PRO A 98 17.26 24.90 -9.67
C PRO A 98 17.60 25.37 -8.25
N ASP A 99 16.71 26.14 -7.62
CA ASP A 99 16.88 26.64 -6.26
C ASP A 99 16.77 25.49 -5.23
N ILE A 100 15.86 24.56 -5.46
CA ILE A 100 15.72 23.35 -4.63
C ILE A 100 16.90 22.39 -4.87
N ALA A 101 17.30 22.20 -6.13
CA ALA A 101 18.42 21.34 -6.50
C ALA A 101 19.72 21.68 -5.77
N GLN A 102 20.01 22.96 -5.54
CA GLN A 102 21.18 23.40 -4.77
C GLN A 102 21.22 22.81 -3.34
N GLY A 103 20.03 22.61 -2.71
CA GLY A 103 19.94 22.06 -1.37
C GLY A 103 20.00 20.54 -1.32
N VAL A 104 19.58 19.89 -2.39
CA VAL A 104 19.39 18.43 -2.49
C VAL A 104 20.61 17.73 -3.09
N ASP A 105 21.27 18.34 -4.09
CA ASP A 105 22.31 17.69 -4.87
C ASP A 105 23.63 17.56 -4.13
N LYS A 106 23.96 18.50 -3.24
CA LYS A 106 25.22 18.49 -2.52
C LYS A 106 25.05 18.79 -1.03
N ALA A 107 25.60 17.95 -0.17
CA ALA A 107 25.60 18.14 1.27
C ALA A 107 26.27 19.47 1.64
N LEU A 108 25.72 20.16 2.68
CA LEU A 108 26.16 21.49 3.08
C LEU A 108 27.66 21.54 3.38
N GLU A 109 28.20 20.50 4.02
CA GLU A 109 29.58 20.38 4.45
C GLU A 109 30.56 20.27 3.28
N TYR A 110 30.06 19.91 2.11
CA TYR A 110 30.85 19.67 0.89
C TYR A 110 30.61 20.68 -0.22
N ARG A 111 29.76 21.71 0.01
CA ARG A 111 29.46 22.72 -1.03
C ARG A 111 30.69 23.51 -1.46
N ASP A 112 31.61 23.75 -0.53
CA ASP A 112 32.84 24.53 -0.75
C ASP A 112 34.11 23.67 -0.85
N LYS A 113 33.96 22.33 -0.93
CA LYS A 113 35.08 21.39 -1.01
C LYS A 113 34.95 20.55 -2.28
N ASP A 114 36.10 20.40 -2.98
CA ASP A 114 36.25 19.37 -3.98
C ASP A 114 36.51 18.03 -3.26
N SER A 115 35.45 17.32 -2.92
CA SER A 115 35.53 15.99 -2.30
C SER A 115 35.66 14.93 -3.38
N GLU A 116 36.67 14.04 -3.25
CA GLU A 116 36.81 12.86 -4.10
C GLU A 116 35.82 11.74 -3.70
N GLU A 117 35.14 11.85 -2.56
CA GLU A 117 34.19 10.86 -2.07
C GLU A 117 32.76 11.25 -2.44
N GLU A 118 32.31 10.77 -3.58
CA GLU A 118 31.00 11.06 -4.19
C GLU A 118 29.82 10.72 -3.28
N ILE A 119 29.92 9.67 -2.45
CA ILE A 119 28.89 9.22 -1.52
C ILE A 119 28.69 10.23 -0.37
N GLU A 120 29.78 10.75 0.21
CA GLU A 120 29.71 11.73 1.31
C GLU A 120 29.24 13.11 0.85
N ALA A 121 29.42 13.43 -0.43
CA ALA A 121 28.99 14.69 -1.00
C ALA A 121 27.49 14.73 -1.34
N THR A 122 26.82 13.56 -1.39
CA THR A 122 25.40 13.47 -1.74
C THR A 122 24.53 14.20 -0.73
N GLY A 123 23.63 15.05 -1.19
CA GLY A 123 22.65 15.75 -0.38
C GLY A 123 21.57 14.79 0.17
N ALA A 124 20.88 15.22 1.22
CA ALA A 124 19.87 14.39 1.90
C ALA A 124 18.54 14.22 1.15
N GLY A 125 18.33 14.94 0.07
CA GLY A 125 17.06 14.95 -0.66
C GLY A 125 15.99 15.83 -0.01
N ASP A 126 15.76 15.70 1.28
CA ASP A 126 14.86 16.56 2.07
C ASP A 126 15.34 16.63 3.52
N GLN A 127 14.80 17.55 4.29
CA GLN A 127 14.95 17.58 5.74
C GLN A 127 14.09 16.48 6.37
N GLY A 128 14.51 15.96 7.54
CA GLY A 128 13.75 14.92 8.21
C GLY A 128 14.26 14.59 9.59
N LEU A 129 13.45 13.84 10.30
CA LEU A 129 13.83 13.15 11.54
C LEU A 129 13.24 11.74 11.49
N MET A 130 13.86 10.82 12.20
CA MET A 130 13.49 9.40 12.13
C MET A 130 13.35 8.82 13.53
N PHE A 131 12.35 7.93 13.68
CA PHE A 131 12.17 7.12 14.87
C PHE A 131 12.37 5.65 14.50
N GLY A 132 12.99 4.89 15.40
CA GLY A 132 13.11 3.46 15.28
C GLY A 132 12.37 2.76 16.40
N TYR A 133 11.62 1.69 16.08
CA TYR A 133 10.97 0.83 17.05
C TYR A 133 11.02 -0.62 16.58
N ALA A 134 11.33 -1.53 17.49
CA ALA A 134 11.31 -2.96 17.25
C ALA A 134 10.83 -3.70 18.50
N THR A 135 10.15 -4.83 18.32
CA THR A 135 9.68 -5.71 19.38
C THR A 135 9.94 -7.17 19.01
N ASN A 136 9.99 -8.05 20.00
CA ASN A 136 10.16 -9.50 19.77
C ASN A 136 8.82 -10.27 19.69
N GLU A 137 7.71 -9.57 19.46
CA GLU A 137 6.38 -10.18 19.31
C GLU A 137 6.26 -11.05 18.07
N THR A 138 7.04 -10.76 17.04
CA THR A 138 7.04 -11.48 15.75
C THR A 138 8.45 -11.73 15.25
N GLU A 139 8.61 -12.67 14.33
CA GLU A 139 9.91 -13.00 13.69
C GLU A 139 10.52 -11.84 12.92
N THR A 140 9.69 -10.91 12.46
CA THR A 140 10.11 -9.71 11.71
C THR A 140 10.42 -8.53 12.61
N TYR A 141 10.36 -8.70 13.93
CA TYR A 141 10.51 -7.63 14.93
C TYR A 141 9.46 -6.51 14.83
N MET A 142 8.36 -6.76 14.13
CA MET A 142 7.22 -5.85 14.02
C MET A 142 6.18 -6.13 15.11
N PRO A 143 5.46 -5.12 15.60
CA PRO A 143 4.33 -5.32 16.52
C PRO A 143 3.27 -6.25 15.93
N LEU A 144 2.69 -7.13 16.77
CA LEU A 144 1.79 -8.20 16.32
C LEU A 144 0.56 -7.68 15.58
N ALA A 145 -0.04 -6.57 16.03
CA ALA A 145 -1.25 -6.03 15.40
C ALA A 145 -1.02 -5.63 13.93
N ILE A 146 0.06 -4.89 13.63
CA ILE A 146 0.37 -4.49 12.25
C ILE A 146 0.85 -5.67 11.42
N TYR A 147 1.65 -6.56 12.00
CA TYR A 147 2.12 -7.77 11.33
C TYR A 147 0.95 -8.62 10.84
N LEU A 148 -0.01 -8.94 11.73
CA LEU A 148 -1.19 -9.72 11.34
C LEU A 148 -2.10 -8.98 10.36
N SER A 149 -2.23 -7.66 10.47
CA SER A 149 -2.99 -6.88 9.50
C SER A 149 -2.40 -6.98 8.09
N HIS A 150 -1.06 -6.92 7.97
CA HIS A 150 -0.37 -7.12 6.69
C HIS A 150 -0.51 -8.55 6.16
N GLN A 151 -0.32 -9.57 7.02
CA GLN A 151 -0.46 -10.96 6.60
C GLN A 151 -1.89 -11.29 6.12
N LEU A 152 -2.91 -10.78 6.81
CA LEU A 152 -4.31 -10.95 6.42
C LEU A 152 -4.64 -10.21 5.12
N ALA A 153 -4.17 -8.98 4.94
CA ALA A 153 -4.37 -8.23 3.70
C ALA A 153 -3.67 -8.92 2.51
N LYS A 154 -2.45 -9.43 2.72
CA LYS A 154 -1.74 -10.24 1.73
C LYS A 154 -2.51 -11.51 1.39
N ARG A 155 -2.94 -12.29 2.39
CA ARG A 155 -3.70 -13.51 2.19
C ARG A 155 -5.02 -13.27 1.45
N LEU A 156 -5.70 -12.16 1.74
CA LEU A 156 -6.91 -11.75 1.02
C LEU A 156 -6.64 -11.53 -0.48
N SER A 157 -5.52 -10.90 -0.82
CA SER A 157 -5.08 -10.75 -2.22
C SER A 157 -4.68 -12.09 -2.85
N ASP A 158 -3.99 -12.96 -2.12
CA ASP A 158 -3.54 -14.26 -2.62
C ASP A 158 -4.73 -15.15 -3.02
N VAL A 159 -5.75 -15.31 -2.13
CA VAL A 159 -6.95 -16.13 -2.43
C VAL A 159 -7.81 -15.57 -3.55
N ARG A 160 -7.73 -14.28 -3.82
CA ARG A 160 -8.35 -13.67 -5.00
C ARG A 160 -7.57 -14.01 -6.28
N LYS A 161 -6.24 -13.86 -6.25
CA LYS A 161 -5.38 -14.03 -7.42
C LYS A 161 -5.25 -15.50 -7.85
N ASP A 162 -5.20 -16.43 -6.90
CA ASP A 162 -5.13 -17.87 -7.17
C ASP A 162 -6.49 -18.49 -7.56
N GLY A 163 -7.58 -17.71 -7.43
CA GLY A 163 -8.93 -18.12 -7.81
C GLY A 163 -9.67 -18.93 -6.74
N THR A 164 -9.10 -19.11 -5.55
CA THR A 164 -9.77 -19.76 -4.40
C THR A 164 -11.09 -19.07 -4.10
N LEU A 165 -11.08 -17.72 -4.04
CA LEU A 165 -12.26 -16.88 -3.86
C LEU A 165 -12.42 -15.95 -5.08
N ASN A 166 -12.87 -16.49 -6.20
CA ASN A 166 -12.93 -15.82 -7.51
C ASN A 166 -13.93 -14.65 -7.59
N TYR A 167 -14.84 -14.54 -6.62
CA TYR A 167 -15.78 -13.44 -6.50
C TYR A 167 -15.18 -12.18 -5.83
N LEU A 168 -14.01 -12.28 -5.19
CA LEU A 168 -13.34 -11.13 -4.59
C LEU A 168 -12.84 -10.15 -5.66
N ARG A 169 -12.73 -8.88 -5.27
CA ARG A 169 -12.23 -7.79 -6.09
C ARG A 169 -11.01 -7.16 -5.40
N PRO A 170 -10.22 -6.33 -6.11
CA PRO A 170 -8.92 -5.89 -5.63
C PRO A 170 -8.95 -5.05 -4.34
N ASP A 171 -10.04 -4.31 -4.07
CA ASP A 171 -10.13 -3.40 -2.93
C ASP A 171 -10.49 -4.13 -1.64
N GLY A 172 -9.76 -3.84 -0.58
CA GLY A 172 -10.01 -4.41 0.74
C GLY A 172 -9.20 -3.76 1.84
N LYS A 173 -9.69 -3.92 3.06
CA LYS A 173 -9.05 -3.40 4.28
C LYS A 173 -9.19 -4.42 5.40
N VAL A 174 -8.14 -4.56 6.19
CA VAL A 174 -8.11 -5.42 7.37
C VAL A 174 -7.66 -4.61 8.58
N GLN A 175 -8.31 -4.85 9.71
CA GLN A 175 -7.95 -4.28 11.00
C GLN A 175 -7.85 -5.40 12.03
N VAL A 176 -6.81 -5.37 12.86
CA VAL A 176 -6.58 -6.33 13.94
C VAL A 176 -6.40 -5.59 15.24
N THR A 177 -7.17 -5.98 16.25
CA THR A 177 -7.04 -5.50 17.64
C THR A 177 -6.48 -6.61 18.51
N VAL A 178 -5.34 -6.36 19.12
CA VAL A 178 -4.65 -7.27 20.03
C VAL A 178 -4.85 -6.82 21.47
N GLU A 179 -5.14 -7.76 22.36
CA GLU A 179 -5.14 -7.54 23.80
C GLU A 179 -3.77 -7.88 24.38
N TYR A 180 -3.23 -6.96 25.20
CA TYR A 180 -1.95 -7.06 25.90
C TYR A 180 -2.16 -7.11 27.39
N ASP A 181 -1.32 -7.87 28.08
CA ASP A 181 -1.26 -7.93 29.55
C ASP A 181 -0.58 -6.67 30.17
N GLU A 182 -0.32 -6.72 31.48
CA GLU A 182 0.32 -5.63 32.22
C GLU A 182 1.82 -5.48 31.89
N ASN A 183 2.42 -6.51 31.29
CA ASN A 183 3.83 -6.55 30.89
C ASN A 183 4.01 -6.30 29.39
N ASP A 184 2.95 -5.84 28.70
CA ASP A 184 2.92 -5.62 27.26
C ASP A 184 3.14 -6.88 26.41
N ASN A 185 2.81 -8.09 26.94
CA ASN A 185 2.79 -9.30 26.13
C ASN A 185 1.44 -9.46 25.44
N PRO A 186 1.40 -9.90 24.17
CA PRO A 186 0.15 -10.18 23.48
C PRO A 186 -0.53 -11.42 24.08
N VAL A 187 -1.80 -11.28 24.44
CA VAL A 187 -2.58 -12.36 25.11
C VAL A 187 -3.51 -13.07 24.12
N ARG A 188 -4.25 -12.27 23.33
CA ARG A 188 -5.22 -12.77 22.35
C ARG A 188 -5.58 -11.70 21.33
N ILE A 189 -6.22 -12.13 20.26
CA ILE A 189 -6.90 -11.22 19.35
C ILE A 189 -8.28 -10.88 19.92
N ASP A 190 -8.54 -9.61 20.16
CA ASP A 190 -9.87 -9.15 20.58
C ASP A 190 -10.82 -9.06 19.40
N THR A 191 -10.37 -8.43 18.30
CA THR A 191 -11.23 -8.15 17.14
C THR A 191 -10.45 -8.24 15.83
N ILE A 192 -11.07 -8.84 14.81
CA ILE A 192 -10.65 -8.78 13.41
C ILE A 192 -11.78 -8.18 12.60
N VAL A 193 -11.48 -7.11 11.85
CA VAL A 193 -12.39 -6.52 10.87
C VAL A 193 -11.83 -6.74 9.48
N VAL A 194 -12.63 -7.28 8.56
CA VAL A 194 -12.28 -7.43 7.15
C VAL A 194 -13.36 -6.77 6.30
N SER A 195 -12.99 -5.81 5.49
CA SER A 195 -13.84 -5.24 4.46
C SER A 195 -13.25 -5.58 3.11
N THR A 196 -14.00 -6.26 2.25
CA THR A 196 -13.50 -6.69 0.93
C THR A 196 -14.54 -6.46 -0.14
N GLN A 197 -14.11 -5.88 -1.25
CA GLN A 197 -14.92 -5.72 -2.44
C GLN A 197 -15.22 -7.09 -3.07
N HIS A 198 -16.44 -7.28 -3.55
CA HIS A 198 -16.91 -8.57 -4.06
C HIS A 198 -17.87 -8.43 -5.26
N ALA A 199 -18.14 -9.52 -5.96
CA ALA A 199 -19.15 -9.61 -7.00
C ALA A 199 -20.56 -9.48 -6.43
N GLU A 200 -21.53 -9.11 -7.27
CA GLU A 200 -22.92 -8.89 -6.83
C GLU A 200 -23.70 -10.16 -6.48
N ASP A 201 -23.25 -11.29 -7.03
CA ASP A 201 -23.92 -12.59 -7.02
C ASP A 201 -23.51 -13.51 -5.86
N VAL A 202 -22.75 -13.00 -4.89
CA VAL A 202 -22.36 -13.72 -3.66
C VAL A 202 -23.11 -13.16 -2.44
N THR A 203 -23.53 -14.04 -1.54
CA THR A 203 -24.22 -13.63 -0.31
C THR A 203 -23.23 -13.19 0.78
N LEU A 204 -23.71 -12.38 1.72
CA LEU A 204 -22.87 -11.92 2.85
C LEU A 204 -22.44 -13.11 3.73
N GLU A 205 -23.34 -14.06 3.97
CA GLU A 205 -23.08 -15.27 4.75
C GLU A 205 -21.95 -16.07 4.13
N GLN A 206 -21.99 -16.28 2.80
CA GLN A 206 -20.91 -16.98 2.09
C GLN A 206 -19.57 -16.25 2.22
N ILE A 207 -19.57 -14.93 2.06
CA ILE A 207 -18.34 -14.12 2.25
C ILE A 207 -17.79 -14.30 3.66
N GLN A 208 -18.64 -14.27 4.68
CA GLN A 208 -18.24 -14.38 6.08
C GLN A 208 -17.64 -15.75 6.40
N GLU A 209 -18.21 -16.83 5.88
CA GLU A 209 -17.71 -18.20 6.05
C GLU A 209 -16.38 -18.38 5.32
N ASP A 210 -16.30 -17.97 4.06
CA ASP A 210 -15.11 -18.13 3.22
C ASP A 210 -13.92 -17.30 3.74
N ILE A 211 -14.15 -16.07 4.16
CA ILE A 211 -13.08 -15.22 4.72
C ILE A 211 -12.53 -15.81 6.02
N LYS A 212 -13.38 -16.38 6.88
CA LYS A 212 -12.89 -17.08 8.07
C LYS A 212 -12.06 -18.30 7.68
N ALA A 213 -12.58 -19.14 6.79
CA ALA A 213 -11.97 -20.42 6.43
C ALA A 213 -10.67 -20.26 5.61
N HIS A 214 -10.63 -19.32 4.67
CA HIS A 214 -9.54 -19.21 3.70
C HIS A 214 -8.55 -18.07 3.98
N VAL A 215 -8.95 -17.07 4.80
CA VAL A 215 -8.12 -15.90 5.10
C VAL A 215 -7.72 -15.87 6.57
N ILE A 216 -8.68 -15.88 7.51
CA ILE A 216 -8.39 -15.64 8.93
C ILE A 216 -7.71 -16.84 9.58
N TYR A 217 -8.36 -17.99 9.59
CA TYR A 217 -7.84 -19.18 10.28
C TYR A 217 -6.51 -19.71 9.74
N PRO A 218 -6.21 -19.66 8.44
CA PRO A 218 -4.89 -20.06 7.94
C PRO A 218 -3.76 -19.08 8.25
N THR A 219 -4.08 -17.84 8.66
CA THR A 219 -3.11 -16.75 8.84
C THR A 219 -2.83 -16.43 10.30
N VAL A 220 -3.87 -16.44 11.12
CA VAL A 220 -3.75 -16.09 12.56
C VAL A 220 -3.42 -17.33 13.38
N PRO A 221 -2.41 -17.31 14.25
CA PRO A 221 -2.10 -18.42 15.14
C PRO A 221 -3.31 -18.80 16.00
N GLU A 222 -3.63 -20.10 16.02
CA GLU A 222 -4.82 -20.64 16.69
C GLU A 222 -4.87 -20.29 18.20
N ASN A 223 -3.72 -20.27 18.86
CA ASN A 223 -3.62 -19.91 20.27
C ASN A 223 -3.97 -18.46 20.61
N LEU A 224 -4.05 -17.59 19.61
CA LEU A 224 -4.46 -16.18 19.77
C LEU A 224 -5.95 -15.95 19.54
N ILE A 225 -6.68 -16.95 19.05
CA ILE A 225 -8.13 -16.90 18.80
C ILE A 225 -8.85 -17.70 19.89
N ASN A 226 -9.91 -17.15 20.45
CA ASN A 226 -10.78 -17.84 21.40
C ASN A 226 -12.26 -17.47 21.20
N GLU A 227 -13.16 -17.99 22.03
CA GLU A 227 -14.60 -17.75 21.95
C GLU A 227 -15.00 -16.27 22.11
N GLN A 228 -14.14 -15.44 22.69
CA GLN A 228 -14.37 -14.01 22.89
C GLN A 228 -13.88 -13.16 21.71
N THR A 229 -13.15 -13.77 20.76
CA THR A 229 -12.65 -13.06 19.58
C THR A 229 -13.82 -12.66 18.64
N LYS A 230 -13.90 -11.41 18.31
CA LYS A 230 -14.97 -10.84 17.47
C LYS A 230 -14.52 -10.76 16.01
N PHE A 231 -15.38 -11.19 15.11
CA PHE A 231 -15.16 -11.12 13.67
C PHE A 231 -16.20 -10.22 13.02
N TYR A 232 -15.77 -9.16 12.37
CA TYR A 232 -16.61 -8.27 11.57
C TYR A 232 -16.17 -8.33 10.11
N ILE A 233 -16.90 -9.08 9.29
CA ILE A 233 -16.61 -9.27 7.87
C ILE A 233 -17.70 -8.59 7.08
N ASN A 234 -17.32 -7.59 6.26
CA ASN A 234 -18.22 -6.69 5.55
C ASN A 234 -19.39 -6.21 6.44
N PRO A 235 -19.12 -5.59 7.60
CA PRO A 235 -20.15 -5.28 8.59
C PRO A 235 -21.22 -4.30 8.08
N THR A 236 -20.92 -3.53 7.04
CA THR A 236 -21.90 -2.64 6.37
C THR A 236 -22.74 -3.37 5.32
N GLY A 237 -22.47 -4.67 5.08
CA GLY A 237 -23.17 -5.52 4.14
C GLY A 237 -22.54 -5.52 2.76
N ARG A 238 -23.09 -4.74 1.82
CA ARG A 238 -22.67 -4.74 0.42
C ARG A 238 -21.43 -3.90 0.17
N PHE A 239 -20.39 -4.48 -0.47
CA PHE A 239 -19.19 -3.78 -0.93
C PHE A 239 -18.85 -4.18 -2.38
N VAL A 240 -19.68 -3.78 -3.31
CA VAL A 240 -19.53 -4.07 -4.75
C VAL A 240 -18.82 -2.93 -5.47
N ILE A 241 -19.13 -1.68 -5.11
CA ILE A 241 -18.45 -0.49 -5.62
C ILE A 241 -17.22 -0.26 -4.75
N ARG A 242 -16.06 -0.06 -5.39
CA ARG A 242 -14.79 0.17 -4.67
C ARG A 242 -14.82 1.44 -3.81
N SER A 243 -13.86 1.56 -2.90
CA SER A 243 -13.61 2.78 -2.13
C SER A 243 -13.40 3.99 -3.05
N GLU A 244 -13.82 5.17 -2.58
CA GLU A 244 -13.79 6.40 -3.35
C GLU A 244 -12.36 6.96 -3.52
N GLU A 245 -12.24 8.24 -3.80
CA GLU A 245 -10.96 8.88 -4.08
C GLU A 245 -9.98 8.82 -2.92
N ARG A 246 -8.69 8.76 -3.25
CA ARG A 246 -7.59 9.01 -2.33
C ARG A 246 -6.51 9.86 -2.98
N ARG A 247 -5.86 10.64 -2.12
CA ARG A 247 -4.70 11.46 -2.46
C ARG A 247 -3.53 10.99 -1.60
N VAL A 248 -2.40 10.74 -2.24
CA VAL A 248 -1.13 10.56 -1.54
C VAL A 248 -0.62 11.95 -1.16
N GLY A 249 -0.21 12.14 0.08
CA GLY A 249 0.33 13.41 0.56
C GLY A 249 -0.52 14.08 1.65
N LYS A 250 -0.99 13.30 2.62
CA LYS A 250 -1.44 13.85 3.91
C LYS A 250 -0.58 13.29 5.03
#